data_576580b1879b61d827c54d02fd1dbbef
#
_entry.id   576580b1879b61d827c54d02fd1dbbef
#
_cell.length_a   1.000
_cell.length_b   1.000
_cell.length_c   1.000
_cell.angle_alpha   90.00
_cell.angle_beta   90.00
_cell.angle_gamma   90.00
#
_symmetry.space_group_name_H-M   'P 1'
#
loop_
_entity.id
_entity.type
_entity.pdbx_description
1 polymer ?
#
loop_
_entity_poly.entity_id
_entity_poly.type
_entity_poly.pdbx_seq_one_letter_code
_entity_poly.pdbx_strand_id
1 'polypeptide(L)'
;MKKYLKKSKLIRQAHKHVVHNKAKLLRTLDSFKKPNNASAWEEYINFALNNQLDKTNFVPFSNQKYSGKSSKKIIAYYLPQYYQIKQNDEWFGRGFTEWSNVTKAVPQFSGHWQPHLPIDVGFYNLETTKIMHRQVELAKTYGISGFCFYYYWFSGGEKIMEKPINNWLKDKDLDFPFMLFWANEDWTNTWGESADLGTKTYSAKMKKTDVEKFVKDILPFLSDKRYITIDGRPHIIIYQPIKDPYLPTFIKEIKNKIQQAGINKPFISLVFPDTFDEDFDPRNYGADGAVEFGAHLKTMPQEIKAQTTNEKIINPLAKLTEYDMEGYINSDQINPKTSYPLFKGAMTYFDNTARKIYTGAQLFEISPELYQKWLYKSLENSSTDQVFVTAWNEWAEGMHLEPDHKYGYAYLQATRNALENFENKK
;
A
#
# COMPACT_ATOMS: atom_id res chain seq x y z
N MET A 1 -13.77 -34.46 -29.66
CA MET A 1 -14.93 -33.59 -29.92
C MET A 1 -16.02 -33.70 -28.84
N LYS A 2 -16.56 -34.90 -28.50
CA LYS A 2 -17.61 -35.05 -27.45
C LYS A 2 -17.22 -34.57 -26.05
N LYS A 3 -15.93 -34.62 -25.63
CA LYS A 3 -15.43 -34.16 -24.34
C LYS A 3 -15.39 -32.62 -24.22
N TYR A 4 -15.14 -31.94 -25.34
CA TYR A 4 -15.15 -30.47 -25.43
C TYR A 4 -16.57 -29.89 -25.38
N LEU A 5 -17.51 -30.55 -26.02
CA LEU A 5 -18.92 -30.16 -26.01
C LEU A 5 -19.57 -30.34 -24.63
N LYS A 6 -19.18 -31.37 -23.87
CA LYS A 6 -19.62 -31.50 -22.46
C LYS A 6 -19.09 -30.41 -21.55
N LYS A 7 -17.80 -30.01 -21.73
CA LYS A 7 -17.18 -28.93 -20.95
C LYS A 7 -17.80 -27.57 -21.23
N SER A 8 -18.15 -27.28 -22.50
CA SER A 8 -18.84 -26.05 -22.88
C SER A 8 -20.29 -25.98 -22.35
N LYS A 9 -20.95 -27.12 -22.24
CA LYS A 9 -22.33 -27.21 -21.67
C LYS A 9 -22.32 -26.98 -20.16
N LEU A 10 -21.33 -27.52 -19.45
CA LEU A 10 -21.14 -27.30 -17.99
C LEU A 10 -20.77 -25.83 -17.71
N ILE A 11 -19.91 -25.22 -18.50
CA ILE A 11 -19.55 -23.80 -18.36
C ILE A 11 -20.77 -22.89 -18.62
N ARG A 12 -21.60 -23.21 -19.63
CA ARG A 12 -22.84 -22.46 -19.89
C ARG A 12 -23.89 -22.67 -18.79
N GLN A 13 -23.97 -23.86 -18.19
CA GLN A 13 -24.86 -24.10 -17.03
C GLN A 13 -24.36 -23.35 -15.78
N ALA A 14 -23.06 -23.37 -15.50
CA ALA A 14 -22.47 -22.60 -14.41
C ALA A 14 -22.69 -21.10 -14.61
N HIS A 15 -22.46 -20.59 -15.82
CA HIS A 15 -22.72 -19.19 -16.17
C HIS A 15 -24.22 -18.81 -15.99
N LYS A 16 -25.14 -19.67 -16.44
CA LYS A 16 -26.57 -19.46 -16.20
C LYS A 16 -26.91 -19.47 -14.70
N HIS A 17 -26.30 -20.32 -13.89
CA HIS A 17 -26.50 -20.34 -12.44
C HIS A 17 -25.99 -19.07 -11.76
N VAL A 18 -24.82 -18.59 -12.16
CA VAL A 18 -24.24 -17.33 -11.64
C VAL A 18 -25.11 -16.14 -12.03
N VAL A 19 -25.53 -16.05 -13.30
CA VAL A 19 -26.43 -15.00 -13.77
C VAL A 19 -27.79 -15.08 -13.10
N HIS A 20 -28.33 -16.29 -12.89
CA HIS A 20 -29.60 -16.51 -12.21
C HIS A 20 -29.52 -16.13 -10.72
N ASN A 21 -28.43 -16.51 -10.04
CA ASN A 21 -28.21 -16.15 -8.64
C ASN A 21 -27.94 -14.65 -8.47
N LYS A 22 -27.23 -14.02 -9.42
CA LYS A 22 -27.07 -12.57 -9.46
C LYS A 22 -28.40 -11.84 -9.70
N ALA A 23 -29.23 -12.35 -10.61
CA ALA A 23 -30.57 -11.82 -10.85
C ALA A 23 -31.51 -12.06 -9.67
N LYS A 24 -31.39 -13.20 -8.96
CA LYS A 24 -32.13 -13.49 -7.73
C LYS A 24 -31.66 -12.57 -6.58
N LEU A 25 -30.37 -12.33 -6.45
CA LEU A 25 -29.80 -11.37 -5.50
C LEU A 25 -30.31 -9.95 -5.79
N LEU A 26 -30.29 -9.52 -7.06
CA LEU A 26 -30.80 -8.22 -7.47
C LEU A 26 -32.32 -8.10 -7.20
N ARG A 27 -33.10 -9.15 -7.46
CA ARG A 27 -34.55 -9.16 -7.13
C ARG A 27 -34.81 -9.18 -5.62
N THR A 28 -33.92 -9.81 -4.84
CA THR A 28 -33.98 -9.76 -3.37
C THR A 28 -33.62 -8.35 -2.88
N LEU A 29 -32.70 -7.65 -3.55
CA LEU A 29 -32.41 -6.24 -3.30
C LEU A 29 -33.57 -5.31 -3.63
N ASP A 30 -34.33 -5.59 -4.73
CA ASP A 30 -35.55 -4.87 -5.08
C ASP A 30 -36.71 -5.12 -4.11
N SER A 31 -36.69 -6.25 -3.38
CA SER A 31 -37.71 -6.58 -2.39
C SER A 31 -37.45 -5.98 -1.01
N PHE A 32 -36.26 -5.46 -0.75
CA PHE A 32 -36.05 -4.58 0.40
C PHE A 32 -36.89 -3.33 0.16
N LYS A 33 -37.91 -3.10 1.00
CA LYS A 33 -38.67 -1.84 1.07
C LYS A 33 -37.65 -0.71 0.86
N LYS A 34 -37.97 0.22 -0.09
CA LYS A 34 -37.16 1.43 -0.30
C LYS A 34 -36.68 1.89 1.06
N PRO A 35 -35.40 1.90 1.31
CA PRO A 35 -34.92 2.42 2.59
C PRO A 35 -35.48 3.84 2.71
N ASN A 36 -35.84 4.26 3.90
CA ASN A 36 -36.19 5.66 4.21
C ASN A 36 -35.01 6.65 3.96
N ASN A 37 -34.09 6.30 3.11
CA ASN A 37 -32.78 6.89 2.85
C ASN A 37 -32.71 7.63 1.51
N ALA A 38 -33.82 8.16 1.00
CA ALA A 38 -33.76 9.10 -0.15
C ALA A 38 -32.67 10.16 0.12
N SER A 39 -32.57 10.66 1.35
CA SER A 39 -31.58 11.62 1.76
C SER A 39 -30.10 11.16 1.69
N ALA A 40 -29.79 9.87 1.89
CA ALA A 40 -28.41 9.37 1.77
C ALA A 40 -27.94 9.30 0.32
N TRP A 41 -28.84 8.91 -0.60
CA TRP A 41 -28.57 8.92 -2.03
C TRP A 41 -28.45 10.33 -2.59
N GLU A 42 -29.31 11.26 -2.15
CA GLU A 42 -29.19 12.69 -2.50
C GLU A 42 -27.88 13.27 -2.03
N GLU A 43 -27.45 12.95 -0.82
CA GLU A 43 -26.17 13.37 -0.26
C GLU A 43 -24.99 12.80 -1.07
N TYR A 44 -25.03 11.51 -1.42
CA TYR A 44 -24.00 10.90 -2.27
C TYR A 44 -23.95 11.56 -3.67
N ILE A 45 -25.10 11.80 -4.29
CA ILE A 45 -25.16 12.45 -5.60
C ILE A 45 -24.58 13.88 -5.50
N ASN A 46 -24.95 14.63 -4.47
CA ASN A 46 -24.43 15.98 -4.25
C ASN A 46 -22.92 15.96 -4.00
N PHE A 47 -22.43 15.00 -3.21
CA PHE A 47 -21.01 14.81 -2.99
C PHE A 47 -20.25 14.50 -4.29
N ALA A 48 -20.76 13.59 -5.10
CA ALA A 48 -20.16 13.23 -6.38
C ALA A 48 -20.17 14.40 -7.38
N LEU A 49 -21.27 15.17 -7.44
CA LEU A 49 -21.41 16.31 -8.34
C LEU A 49 -20.56 17.54 -7.93
N ASN A 50 -20.26 17.68 -6.64
CA ASN A 50 -19.50 18.81 -6.10
C ASN A 50 -17.99 18.55 -5.99
N ASN A 51 -17.46 17.56 -6.71
CA ASN A 51 -16.03 17.21 -6.77
C ASN A 51 -15.37 16.93 -5.40
N GLN A 52 -16.15 16.57 -4.39
CA GLN A 52 -15.64 16.05 -3.10
C GLN A 52 -14.70 17.00 -2.33
N LEU A 53 -14.70 18.29 -2.60
CA LEU A 53 -13.81 19.23 -1.94
C LEU A 53 -14.18 19.43 -0.46
N ASP A 54 -13.23 19.24 0.43
CA ASP A 54 -13.30 19.74 1.79
C ASP A 54 -12.82 21.19 1.83
N LYS A 55 -13.77 22.12 1.81
CA LYS A 55 -13.46 23.57 1.77
C LYS A 55 -12.69 24.07 3.00
N THR A 56 -12.73 23.32 4.11
CA THR A 56 -12.10 23.73 5.37
C THR A 56 -10.65 23.27 5.42
N ASN A 57 -10.37 22.04 4.95
CA ASN A 57 -9.08 21.39 5.11
C ASN A 57 -8.30 21.26 3.79
N PHE A 58 -8.84 21.78 2.69
CA PHE A 58 -8.16 21.74 1.38
C PHE A 58 -6.94 22.67 1.38
N VAL A 59 -5.77 22.07 1.12
CA VAL A 59 -4.49 22.83 0.99
C VAL A 59 -4.11 22.91 -0.48
N PRO A 60 -3.96 24.14 -1.05
CA PRO A 60 -3.51 24.32 -2.42
C PRO A 60 -2.01 23.99 -2.57
N PHE A 61 -1.56 23.81 -3.82
CA PHE A 61 -0.14 23.61 -4.12
C PHE A 61 0.69 24.81 -3.67
N SER A 62 1.84 24.51 -3.07
CA SER A 62 2.85 25.50 -2.71
C SER A 62 4.16 25.22 -3.44
N ASN A 63 4.71 26.23 -4.12
CA ASN A 63 6.05 26.16 -4.73
C ASN A 63 7.19 26.26 -3.70
N GLN A 64 6.87 26.52 -2.44
CA GLN A 64 7.89 26.64 -1.41
C GLN A 64 8.50 25.27 -1.12
N LYS A 65 9.74 25.06 -1.55
CA LYS A 65 10.47 23.82 -1.34
C LYS A 65 10.91 23.70 0.13
N TYR A 66 10.83 22.48 0.64
CA TYR A 66 11.47 22.15 1.91
C TYR A 66 12.97 22.38 1.79
N SER A 67 13.53 23.14 2.71
CA SER A 67 14.95 23.54 2.74
C SER A 67 15.68 23.05 3.99
N GLY A 68 14.98 22.29 4.85
CA GLY A 68 15.53 21.77 6.08
C GLY A 68 16.64 20.73 5.84
N LYS A 69 17.40 20.47 6.90
CA LYS A 69 18.49 19.48 6.93
C LYS A 69 18.21 18.43 8.01
N SER A 70 17.04 17.79 7.92
CA SER A 70 16.66 16.80 8.91
C SER A 70 17.68 15.66 9.00
N SER A 71 18.00 15.27 10.23
CA SER A 71 18.78 14.05 10.48
C SER A 71 17.96 12.78 10.21
N LYS A 72 16.64 12.92 9.99
CA LYS A 72 15.75 11.84 9.61
C LYS A 72 15.38 11.95 8.13
N LYS A 73 15.26 10.81 7.47
CA LYS A 73 14.87 10.66 6.06
C LYS A 73 13.49 10.02 6.01
N ILE A 74 12.53 10.67 5.38
CA ILE A 74 11.22 10.09 5.15
C ILE A 74 11.25 9.33 3.82
N ILE A 75 10.88 8.05 3.86
CA ILE A 75 10.83 7.16 2.70
C ILE A 75 9.39 6.70 2.53
N ALA A 76 8.81 6.93 1.35
CA ALA A 76 7.43 6.54 1.07
C ALA A 76 7.39 5.23 0.26
N TYR A 77 6.53 4.30 0.67
CA TYR A 77 6.26 3.09 -0.12
C TYR A 77 5.61 3.45 -1.44
N TYR A 78 6.00 2.75 -2.51
CA TYR A 78 5.60 3.07 -3.89
C TYR A 78 5.04 1.84 -4.60
N LEU A 79 3.75 1.90 -4.97
CA LEU A 79 3.05 0.84 -5.70
C LEU A 79 3.26 0.99 -7.21
N PRO A 80 3.77 -0.03 -7.92
CA PRO A 80 3.98 0.02 -9.37
C PRO A 80 2.76 -0.36 -10.22
N GLN A 81 1.61 -0.67 -9.65
CA GLN A 81 0.48 -1.36 -10.32
C GLN A 81 -0.41 -0.44 -11.19
N TYR A 82 0.11 0.67 -11.69
CA TYR A 82 -0.64 1.63 -12.50
C TYR A 82 -0.33 1.53 -13.99
N TYR A 83 -0.20 0.33 -14.52
CA TYR A 83 -0.11 0.03 -15.94
C TYR A 83 -0.63 -1.38 -16.24
N GLN A 84 -0.92 -1.65 -17.50
CA GLN A 84 -1.43 -2.96 -17.91
C GLN A 84 -0.35 -4.03 -17.84
N ILE A 85 -0.71 -5.17 -17.27
CA ILE A 85 0.10 -6.38 -17.30
C ILE A 85 -0.75 -7.56 -17.77
N LYS A 86 -0.13 -8.50 -18.46
CA LYS A 86 -0.81 -9.67 -19.02
C LYS A 86 -1.59 -10.45 -17.96
N GLN A 87 -1.02 -10.61 -16.77
CA GLN A 87 -1.64 -11.36 -15.67
C GLN A 87 -2.94 -10.71 -15.19
N ASN A 88 -2.94 -9.39 -15.04
CA ASN A 88 -4.14 -8.66 -14.64
C ASN A 88 -5.21 -8.67 -15.74
N ASP A 89 -4.79 -8.54 -17.00
CA ASP A 89 -5.70 -8.64 -18.16
C ASP A 89 -6.40 -10.00 -18.24
N GLU A 90 -5.66 -11.09 -17.95
CA GLU A 90 -6.22 -12.45 -17.92
C GLU A 90 -7.16 -12.69 -16.73
N TRP A 91 -6.91 -12.04 -15.59
CA TRP A 91 -7.63 -12.29 -14.34
C TRP A 91 -8.82 -11.36 -14.14
N PHE A 92 -8.66 -10.09 -14.49
CA PHE A 92 -9.62 -9.03 -14.18
C PHE A 92 -10.23 -8.37 -15.41
N GLY A 93 -9.78 -8.77 -16.62
CA GLY A 93 -10.21 -8.21 -17.88
C GLY A 93 -9.19 -7.25 -18.48
N ARG A 94 -9.18 -7.21 -19.82
CA ARG A 94 -8.23 -6.41 -20.61
C ARG A 94 -8.34 -4.93 -20.25
N GLY A 95 -7.21 -4.32 -19.97
CA GLY A 95 -7.12 -2.91 -19.61
C GLY A 95 -7.14 -2.66 -18.11
N PHE A 96 -7.15 -3.69 -17.29
CA PHE A 96 -7.12 -3.54 -15.84
C PHE A 96 -5.83 -2.88 -15.38
N THR A 97 -5.98 -1.89 -14.52
CA THR A 97 -4.92 -1.30 -13.69
C THR A 97 -5.49 -1.06 -12.29
N GLU A 98 -4.66 -0.63 -11.35
CA GLU A 98 -5.14 -0.29 -10.00
C GLU A 98 -6.24 0.79 -10.01
N TRP A 99 -6.24 1.67 -11.00
CA TRP A 99 -7.32 2.65 -11.19
C TRP A 99 -8.70 2.02 -11.34
N SER A 100 -8.79 0.79 -11.85
CA SER A 100 -10.06 0.06 -11.95
C SER A 100 -10.66 -0.26 -10.58
N ASN A 101 -9.82 -0.46 -9.56
CA ASN A 101 -10.28 -0.61 -8.17
C ASN A 101 -10.67 0.74 -7.56
N VAL A 102 -9.86 1.77 -7.76
CA VAL A 102 -10.13 3.12 -7.25
C VAL A 102 -11.48 3.65 -7.75
N THR A 103 -11.69 3.61 -9.06
CA THR A 103 -12.87 4.24 -9.69
C THR A 103 -14.20 3.51 -9.45
N LYS A 104 -14.17 2.22 -9.08
CA LYS A 104 -15.38 1.48 -8.73
C LYS A 104 -15.85 1.68 -7.30
N ALA A 105 -15.01 2.29 -6.45
CA ALA A 105 -15.35 2.53 -5.05
C ALA A 105 -16.50 3.52 -4.92
N VAL A 106 -17.37 3.27 -3.93
CA VAL A 106 -18.50 4.13 -3.60
C VAL A 106 -18.61 4.25 -2.09
N PRO A 107 -19.12 5.39 -1.57
CA PRO A 107 -19.38 5.53 -0.14
C PRO A 107 -20.33 4.43 0.37
N GLN A 108 -20.05 3.93 1.56
CA GLN A 108 -20.85 2.87 2.20
C GLN A 108 -21.86 3.46 3.18
N PHE A 109 -21.59 4.63 3.70
CA PHE A 109 -22.43 5.41 4.61
C PHE A 109 -22.24 6.91 4.36
N SER A 110 -23.11 7.73 4.92
CA SER A 110 -23.03 9.20 4.80
C SER A 110 -21.73 9.73 5.42
N GLY A 111 -20.99 10.52 4.65
CA GLY A 111 -19.68 11.04 5.05
C GLY A 111 -18.49 10.14 4.74
N HIS A 112 -18.70 8.88 4.35
CA HIS A 112 -17.62 7.98 3.96
C HIS A 112 -16.88 8.50 2.72
N TRP A 113 -15.56 8.69 2.83
CA TRP A 113 -14.76 9.21 1.74
C TRP A 113 -14.36 8.12 0.74
N GLN A 114 -15.17 7.97 -0.30
CA GLN A 114 -14.89 7.13 -1.46
C GLN A 114 -15.59 7.71 -2.72
N PRO A 115 -15.00 7.56 -3.91
CA PRO A 115 -13.62 7.15 -4.18
C PRO A 115 -12.60 8.24 -3.82
N HIS A 116 -11.35 7.84 -3.57
CA HIS A 116 -10.22 8.76 -3.51
C HIS A 116 -9.79 9.12 -4.93
N LEU A 117 -9.88 10.37 -5.33
CA LEU A 117 -9.60 10.81 -6.70
C LEU A 117 -8.38 11.73 -6.75
N PRO A 118 -7.43 11.49 -7.68
CA PRO A 118 -6.22 12.29 -7.77
C PRO A 118 -6.46 13.66 -8.41
N ILE A 119 -5.74 14.66 -7.90
CA ILE A 119 -5.46 15.92 -8.62
C ILE A 119 -3.97 15.97 -8.98
N ASP A 120 -3.54 16.95 -9.76
CA ASP A 120 -2.14 17.15 -10.19
C ASP A 120 -1.62 16.00 -11.07
N VAL A 121 -1.38 14.83 -10.46
CA VAL A 121 -0.84 13.66 -11.18
C VAL A 121 -1.88 12.96 -12.06
N GLY A 122 -3.18 13.14 -11.79
CA GLY A 122 -4.28 12.50 -12.52
C GLY A 122 -4.24 10.97 -12.47
N PHE A 123 -5.01 10.32 -13.34
CA PHE A 123 -5.01 8.86 -13.54
C PHE A 123 -3.85 8.46 -14.44
N TYR A 124 -2.66 8.39 -13.89
CA TYR A 124 -1.42 8.18 -14.64
C TYR A 124 -1.19 6.72 -15.04
N ASN A 125 -0.23 6.54 -15.96
CA ASN A 125 0.29 5.23 -16.37
C ASN A 125 1.81 5.19 -16.11
N LEU A 126 2.29 4.12 -15.44
CA LEU A 126 3.69 3.93 -15.08
C LEU A 126 4.51 3.15 -16.14
N GLU A 127 4.00 2.99 -17.35
CA GLU A 127 4.78 2.43 -18.46
C GLU A 127 5.97 3.29 -18.86
N THR A 128 5.92 4.57 -18.55
CA THR A 128 7.01 5.54 -18.80
C THR A 128 7.34 6.30 -17.53
N THR A 129 8.50 6.97 -17.52
CA THR A 129 8.95 7.78 -16.37
C THR A 129 8.36 9.18 -16.33
N LYS A 130 7.56 9.59 -17.32
CA LYS A 130 7.05 10.96 -17.45
C LYS A 130 6.40 11.48 -16.16
N ILE A 131 5.48 10.69 -15.57
CA ILE A 131 4.81 11.11 -14.33
C ILE A 131 5.71 10.99 -13.10
N MET A 132 6.69 10.07 -13.13
CA MET A 132 7.63 9.89 -12.03
C MET A 132 8.48 11.15 -11.78
N HIS A 133 8.81 11.93 -12.82
CA HIS A 133 9.47 13.22 -12.65
C HIS A 133 8.62 14.20 -11.82
N ARG A 134 7.30 14.27 -12.08
CA ARG A 134 6.39 15.11 -11.28
C ARG A 134 6.26 14.58 -9.85
N GLN A 135 6.18 13.28 -9.66
CA GLN A 135 6.15 12.65 -8.34
C GLN A 135 7.43 12.97 -7.54
N VAL A 136 8.60 12.91 -8.17
CA VAL A 136 9.88 13.31 -7.56
C VAL A 136 9.91 14.79 -7.20
N GLU A 137 9.39 15.64 -8.07
CA GLU A 137 9.29 17.08 -7.79
C GLU A 137 8.44 17.34 -6.55
N LEU A 138 7.26 16.72 -6.46
CA LEU A 138 6.38 16.80 -5.29
C LEU A 138 7.08 16.27 -4.04
N ALA A 139 7.67 15.08 -4.12
CA ALA A 139 8.39 14.47 -3.01
C ALA A 139 9.48 15.39 -2.45
N LYS A 140 10.33 15.93 -3.32
CA LYS A 140 11.39 16.89 -2.94
C LYS A 140 10.82 18.18 -2.35
N THR A 141 9.72 18.69 -2.91
CA THR A 141 9.09 19.93 -2.45
C THR A 141 8.59 19.80 -1.00
N TYR A 142 8.11 18.65 -0.62
CA TYR A 142 7.54 18.42 0.71
C TYR A 142 8.43 17.61 1.68
N GLY A 143 9.73 17.42 1.34
CA GLY A 143 10.72 16.85 2.27
C GLY A 143 10.78 15.34 2.31
N ILE A 144 10.15 14.63 1.38
CA ILE A 144 10.33 13.19 1.24
C ILE A 144 11.70 12.92 0.63
N SER A 145 12.42 11.93 1.16
CA SER A 145 13.84 11.67 0.88
C SER A 145 14.06 10.49 -0.06
N GLY A 146 13.06 9.67 -0.33
CA GLY A 146 13.21 8.51 -1.20
C GLY A 146 11.92 7.71 -1.35
N PHE A 147 11.91 6.81 -2.33
CA PHE A 147 10.83 5.86 -2.57
C PHE A 147 11.26 4.42 -2.28
N CYS A 148 10.37 3.64 -1.67
CA CYS A 148 10.52 2.23 -1.40
C CYS A 148 9.58 1.45 -2.34
N PHE A 149 10.12 0.95 -3.46
CA PHE A 149 9.32 0.29 -4.49
C PHE A 149 8.93 -1.11 -4.09
N TYR A 150 7.67 -1.47 -4.22
CA TYR A 150 7.23 -2.87 -4.16
C TYR A 150 7.85 -3.63 -5.32
N TYR A 151 8.54 -4.72 -5.00
CA TYR A 151 9.21 -5.59 -5.94
C TYR A 151 8.61 -7.00 -5.86
N TYR A 152 7.87 -7.37 -6.88
CA TYR A 152 7.17 -8.66 -6.97
C TYR A 152 8.04 -9.66 -7.70
N TRP A 153 8.79 -10.44 -6.93
CA TRP A 153 9.68 -11.50 -7.41
C TRP A 153 9.28 -12.83 -6.78
N PHE A 154 9.12 -13.87 -7.61
CA PHE A 154 8.58 -15.17 -7.23
C PHE A 154 9.56 -16.31 -7.52
N SER A 155 9.29 -17.49 -6.89
CA SER A 155 10.10 -18.70 -7.09
C SER A 155 10.22 -19.04 -8.58
N GLY A 156 11.42 -19.43 -8.99
CA GLY A 156 11.75 -19.67 -10.39
C GLY A 156 12.30 -18.45 -11.14
N GLY A 157 12.24 -17.25 -10.55
CA GLY A 157 12.69 -16.00 -11.16
C GLY A 157 11.59 -15.26 -11.93
N GLU A 158 10.34 -15.62 -11.69
CA GLU A 158 9.19 -14.90 -12.25
C GLU A 158 9.06 -13.51 -11.60
N LYS A 159 8.76 -12.51 -12.41
CA LYS A 159 8.59 -11.12 -11.98
C LYS A 159 7.29 -10.55 -12.52
N ILE A 160 6.64 -9.74 -11.72
CA ILE A 160 5.43 -9.01 -12.12
C ILE A 160 5.64 -7.54 -11.76
N MET A 161 5.15 -6.64 -12.61
CA MET A 161 5.18 -5.19 -12.37
C MET A 161 6.57 -4.58 -12.22
N GLU A 162 7.59 -5.20 -12.75
CA GLU A 162 8.98 -4.72 -12.68
C GLU A 162 9.29 -3.56 -13.65
N LYS A 163 8.41 -3.27 -14.62
CA LYS A 163 8.64 -2.25 -15.65
C LYS A 163 8.89 -0.84 -15.07
N PRO A 164 8.10 -0.35 -14.09
CA PRO A 164 8.33 0.97 -13.50
C PRO A 164 9.70 1.12 -12.84
N ILE A 165 10.12 0.16 -12.01
CA ILE A 165 11.43 0.23 -11.34
C ILE A 165 12.60 0.04 -12.32
N ASN A 166 12.42 -0.78 -13.36
CA ASN A 166 13.41 -0.93 -14.42
C ASN A 166 13.56 0.36 -15.25
N ASN A 167 12.45 1.07 -15.51
CA ASN A 167 12.48 2.38 -16.17
C ASN A 167 13.13 3.43 -15.25
N TRP A 168 12.82 3.42 -13.96
CA TRP A 168 13.48 4.27 -12.96
C TRP A 168 15.01 4.08 -12.97
N LEU A 169 15.46 2.83 -13.00
CA LEU A 169 16.89 2.51 -13.03
C LEU A 169 17.57 3.08 -14.28
N LYS A 170 16.91 3.04 -15.44
CA LYS A 170 17.44 3.53 -16.73
C LYS A 170 17.43 5.05 -16.84
N ASP A 171 16.41 5.69 -16.31
CA ASP A 171 16.25 7.15 -16.35
C ASP A 171 17.12 7.78 -15.26
N LYS A 172 18.28 8.34 -15.70
CA LYS A 172 19.25 8.93 -14.77
C LYS A 172 18.91 10.37 -14.39
N ASP A 173 17.93 10.98 -15.08
CA ASP A 173 17.42 12.31 -14.75
C ASP A 173 16.43 12.25 -13.56
N LEU A 174 15.93 11.07 -13.22
CA LEU A 174 15.24 10.80 -11.96
C LEU A 174 16.27 10.75 -10.80
N ASP A 175 16.88 11.90 -10.49
CA ASP A 175 17.86 12.04 -9.40
C ASP A 175 17.13 12.05 -8.05
N PHE A 176 16.68 10.88 -7.61
CA PHE A 176 15.98 10.70 -6.34
C PHE A 176 16.27 9.32 -5.74
N PRO A 177 16.51 9.21 -4.42
CA PRO A 177 16.83 7.95 -3.78
C PRO A 177 15.71 6.94 -3.85
N PHE A 178 16.06 5.66 -3.97
CA PHE A 178 15.10 4.56 -3.97
C PHE A 178 15.65 3.30 -3.32
N MET A 179 14.75 2.39 -2.95
CA MET A 179 15.08 1.05 -2.45
C MET A 179 14.01 0.04 -2.83
N LEU A 180 14.27 -1.23 -2.55
CA LEU A 180 13.35 -2.34 -2.83
C LEU A 180 12.67 -2.83 -1.56
N PHE A 181 11.37 -3.03 -1.67
CA PHE A 181 10.53 -3.77 -0.75
C PHE A 181 10.09 -5.07 -1.45
N TRP A 182 10.72 -6.18 -1.10
CA TRP A 182 10.33 -7.45 -1.69
C TRP A 182 9.00 -7.94 -1.09
N ALA A 183 7.95 -7.87 -1.91
CA ALA A 183 6.61 -8.36 -1.59
C ALA A 183 6.56 -9.89 -1.78
N ASN A 184 7.15 -10.63 -0.83
CA ASN A 184 7.26 -12.08 -0.83
C ASN A 184 5.97 -12.76 -0.37
N GLU A 185 4.88 -12.49 -1.04
CA GLU A 185 3.55 -13.03 -0.81
C GLU A 185 3.04 -13.70 -2.07
N ASP A 186 2.33 -14.83 -1.94
CA ASP A 186 1.76 -15.51 -3.09
C ASP A 186 0.80 -14.57 -3.85
N TRP A 187 1.07 -14.34 -5.14
CA TRP A 187 0.21 -13.54 -5.99
C TRP A 187 -0.88 -14.41 -6.60
N THR A 188 -2.12 -14.11 -6.28
CA THR A 188 -3.28 -14.91 -6.70
C THR A 188 -4.35 -14.06 -7.39
N ASN A 189 -5.17 -14.69 -8.22
CA ASN A 189 -6.33 -14.06 -8.85
C ASN A 189 -7.55 -13.92 -7.91
N THR A 190 -7.39 -14.24 -6.63
CA THR A 190 -8.45 -14.17 -5.61
C THR A 190 -8.53 -12.82 -4.90
N TRP A 191 -7.71 -11.85 -5.30
CA TRP A 191 -7.78 -10.47 -4.82
C TRP A 191 -9.02 -9.78 -5.38
N GLY A 192 -10.11 -9.82 -4.63
CA GLY A 192 -11.40 -9.29 -5.00
C GLY A 192 -12.52 -10.33 -4.83
N GLU A 193 -13.72 -9.97 -5.17
CA GLU A 193 -14.92 -10.77 -4.95
C GLU A 193 -15.13 -11.90 -5.99
N SER A 194 -14.23 -12.07 -6.95
CA SER A 194 -14.38 -13.02 -8.07
C SER A 194 -13.64 -14.35 -7.84
N ALA A 195 -13.86 -14.99 -6.70
CA ALA A 195 -13.21 -16.25 -6.30
C ALA A 195 -13.51 -17.49 -7.18
N ASP A 196 -14.30 -17.35 -8.26
CA ASP A 196 -14.87 -18.50 -8.99
C ASP A 196 -14.05 -19.00 -10.19
N LEU A 197 -12.85 -18.42 -10.49
CA LEU A 197 -12.12 -18.72 -11.73
C LEU A 197 -11.00 -19.75 -11.60
N GLY A 198 -10.91 -20.44 -10.44
CA GLY A 198 -9.80 -21.33 -10.15
C GLY A 198 -8.52 -20.55 -9.83
N THR A 199 -7.84 -20.92 -8.77
CA THR A 199 -6.70 -20.16 -8.25
C THR A 199 -5.48 -20.35 -9.15
N LYS A 200 -5.06 -19.28 -9.83
CA LYS A 200 -3.71 -19.18 -10.40
C LYS A 200 -2.82 -18.51 -9.37
N THR A 201 -1.64 -19.03 -9.15
CA THR A 201 -0.72 -18.56 -8.12
C THR A 201 0.70 -18.43 -8.65
N TYR A 202 1.31 -17.26 -8.40
CA TYR A 202 2.77 -17.11 -8.43
C TYR A 202 3.29 -17.29 -7.02
N SER A 203 4.10 -18.32 -6.80
CA SER A 203 4.51 -18.71 -5.45
C SER A 203 5.69 -17.88 -4.96
N ALA A 204 5.55 -17.34 -3.76
CA ALA A 204 6.62 -16.69 -3.02
C ALA A 204 7.50 -17.65 -2.20
N LYS A 205 7.22 -18.95 -2.19
CA LYS A 205 8.04 -19.95 -1.50
C LYS A 205 9.38 -20.17 -2.20
N MET A 206 10.43 -19.66 -1.59
CA MET A 206 11.78 -19.69 -2.15
C MET A 206 12.41 -21.10 -2.13
N LYS A 207 13.27 -21.36 -3.12
CA LYS A 207 14.09 -22.56 -3.25
C LYS A 207 15.55 -22.17 -3.29
N LYS A 208 16.43 -23.13 -3.00
CA LYS A 208 17.89 -22.92 -3.08
C LYS A 208 18.35 -22.42 -4.46
N THR A 209 17.71 -22.90 -5.52
CA THR A 209 17.98 -22.49 -6.91
C THR A 209 17.57 -21.05 -7.25
N ASP A 210 16.79 -20.41 -6.36
CA ASP A 210 16.28 -19.07 -6.56
C ASP A 210 17.26 -17.99 -6.09
N VAL A 211 18.18 -18.34 -5.19
CA VAL A 211 19.16 -17.40 -4.60
C VAL A 211 19.98 -16.67 -5.68
N GLU A 212 20.57 -17.42 -6.60
CA GLU A 212 21.41 -16.82 -7.65
C GLU A 212 20.59 -15.97 -8.62
N LYS A 213 19.38 -16.42 -8.97
CA LYS A 213 18.47 -15.67 -9.83
C LYS A 213 18.04 -14.37 -9.19
N PHE A 214 17.61 -14.44 -7.93
CA PHE A 214 17.19 -13.27 -7.16
C PHE A 214 18.32 -12.24 -7.08
N VAL A 215 19.51 -12.67 -6.64
CA VAL A 215 20.68 -11.79 -6.52
C VAL A 215 21.02 -11.17 -7.88
N LYS A 216 21.10 -11.97 -8.97
CA LYS A 216 21.35 -11.45 -10.32
C LYS A 216 20.36 -10.35 -10.72
N ASP A 217 19.07 -10.53 -10.39
CA ASP A 217 18.02 -9.61 -10.76
C ASP A 217 18.06 -8.30 -9.97
N ILE A 218 18.48 -8.34 -8.68
CA ILE A 218 18.50 -7.14 -7.84
C ILE A 218 19.85 -6.39 -7.88
N LEU A 219 20.97 -7.04 -8.24
CA LEU A 219 22.29 -6.41 -8.30
C LEU A 219 22.33 -5.07 -9.06
N PRO A 220 21.68 -4.91 -10.24
CA PRO A 220 21.68 -3.63 -10.94
C PRO A 220 21.07 -2.47 -10.13
N PHE A 221 20.07 -2.76 -9.29
CA PHE A 221 19.48 -1.76 -8.41
C PHE A 221 20.42 -1.42 -7.26
N LEU A 222 20.97 -2.44 -6.60
CA LEU A 222 21.87 -2.27 -5.45
C LEU A 222 23.17 -1.54 -5.82
N SER A 223 23.58 -1.61 -7.09
CA SER A 223 24.78 -0.92 -7.63
C SER A 223 24.51 0.52 -8.07
N ASP A 224 23.25 0.96 -8.11
CA ASP A 224 22.93 2.35 -8.49
C ASP A 224 23.26 3.29 -7.34
N LYS A 225 23.92 4.42 -7.64
CA LYS A 225 24.33 5.41 -6.63
C LYS A 225 23.17 6.04 -5.86
N ARG A 226 21.95 5.96 -6.40
CA ARG A 226 20.70 6.45 -5.77
C ARG A 226 20.10 5.44 -4.79
N TYR A 227 20.62 4.19 -4.77
CA TYR A 227 20.05 3.16 -3.89
C TYR A 227 20.26 3.52 -2.42
N ILE A 228 19.20 3.44 -1.62
CA ILE A 228 19.25 3.80 -0.19
C ILE A 228 20.08 2.79 0.59
N THR A 229 20.97 3.30 1.44
CA THR A 229 21.87 2.49 2.25
C THR A 229 21.79 2.87 3.73
N ILE A 230 22.20 1.93 4.59
CA ILE A 230 22.47 2.12 6.02
C ILE A 230 23.94 1.80 6.25
N ASP A 231 24.72 2.76 6.68
CA ASP A 231 26.18 2.63 6.87
C ASP A 231 26.89 2.03 5.63
N GLY A 232 26.50 2.48 4.44
CA GLY A 232 27.01 1.99 3.16
C GLY A 232 26.53 0.59 2.75
N ARG A 233 25.63 -0.03 3.49
CA ARG A 233 25.01 -1.32 3.21
C ARG A 233 23.67 -1.11 2.50
N PRO A 234 23.40 -1.66 1.30
CA PRO A 234 22.09 -1.55 0.66
C PRO A 234 20.97 -2.01 1.58
N HIS A 235 19.93 -1.19 1.74
CA HIS A 235 18.78 -1.54 2.58
C HIS A 235 17.71 -2.26 1.75
N ILE A 236 17.33 -3.48 2.15
CA ILE A 236 16.28 -4.29 1.52
C ILE A 236 15.23 -4.61 2.58
N ILE A 237 13.95 -4.42 2.24
CA ILE A 237 12.84 -4.82 3.11
C ILE A 237 12.21 -6.10 2.55
N ILE A 238 11.83 -7.01 3.44
CA ILE A 238 11.10 -8.26 3.14
C ILE A 238 9.76 -8.22 3.88
N TYR A 239 8.65 -8.43 3.15
CA TYR A 239 7.29 -8.22 3.66
C TYR A 239 6.82 -9.30 4.61
N GLN A 240 6.84 -10.58 4.21
CA GLN A 240 6.27 -11.69 5.00
C GLN A 240 7.35 -12.57 5.62
N PRO A 241 7.75 -12.33 6.89
CA PRO A 241 8.88 -13.05 7.48
C PRO A 241 8.57 -14.48 7.91
N ILE A 242 7.30 -14.81 8.19
CA ILE A 242 6.93 -16.00 8.96
C ILE A 242 6.44 -17.17 8.06
N LYS A 243 6.02 -16.89 6.83
CA LYS A 243 5.31 -17.90 5.99
C LYS A 243 6.22 -18.90 5.27
N ASP A 244 7.51 -18.61 5.13
CA ASP A 244 8.46 -19.49 4.43
C ASP A 244 9.57 -20.02 5.38
N PRO A 245 9.56 -21.32 5.75
CA PRO A 245 10.59 -21.89 6.60
C PRO A 245 12.02 -21.81 6.02
N TYR A 246 12.16 -21.65 4.70
CA TYR A 246 13.45 -21.50 4.05
C TYR A 246 13.98 -20.07 4.11
N LEU A 247 13.16 -19.09 4.47
CA LEU A 247 13.51 -17.67 4.45
C LEU A 247 14.80 -17.33 5.23
N PRO A 248 15.05 -17.86 6.44
CA PRO A 248 16.30 -17.56 7.17
C PRO A 248 17.54 -18.02 6.41
N THR A 249 17.49 -19.18 5.77
CA THR A 249 18.56 -19.68 4.92
C THR A 249 18.73 -18.83 3.67
N PHE A 250 17.62 -18.48 3.03
CA PHE A 250 17.61 -17.62 1.85
C PHE A 250 18.25 -16.26 2.16
N ILE A 251 17.87 -15.59 3.26
CA ILE A 251 18.46 -14.33 3.70
C ILE A 251 19.97 -14.44 3.88
N LYS A 252 20.44 -15.48 4.54
CA LYS A 252 21.88 -15.73 4.75
C LYS A 252 22.61 -15.89 3.40
N GLU A 253 22.04 -16.66 2.49
CA GLU A 253 22.64 -16.95 1.19
C GLU A 253 22.68 -15.71 0.29
N ILE A 254 21.58 -14.93 0.19
CA ILE A 254 21.58 -13.69 -0.60
C ILE A 254 22.56 -12.65 -0.05
N LYS A 255 22.66 -12.48 1.28
CA LYS A 255 23.64 -11.59 1.91
C LYS A 255 25.07 -11.93 1.47
N ASN A 256 25.42 -13.24 1.48
CA ASN A 256 26.75 -13.71 1.09
C ASN A 256 27.00 -13.54 -0.42
N LYS A 257 26.01 -13.87 -1.24
CA LYS A 257 26.14 -13.74 -2.71
C LYS A 257 26.28 -12.29 -3.17
N ILE A 258 25.53 -11.36 -2.56
CA ILE A 258 25.65 -9.92 -2.82
C ILE A 258 27.06 -9.43 -2.45
N GLN A 259 27.58 -9.89 -1.30
CA GLN A 259 28.94 -9.53 -0.88
C GLN A 259 30.00 -10.11 -1.83
N GLN A 260 29.84 -11.34 -2.29
CA GLN A 260 30.73 -11.97 -3.30
C GLN A 260 30.71 -11.23 -4.64
N ALA A 261 29.60 -10.56 -4.97
CA ALA A 261 29.47 -9.72 -6.15
C ALA A 261 30.12 -8.33 -6.01
N GLY A 262 30.81 -8.05 -4.88
CA GLY A 262 31.53 -6.80 -4.65
C GLY A 262 30.71 -5.66 -4.08
N ILE A 263 29.45 -5.93 -3.65
CA ILE A 263 28.60 -4.96 -2.94
C ILE A 263 28.66 -5.24 -1.45
N ASN A 264 28.63 -4.19 -0.63
CA ASN A 264 28.58 -4.36 0.83
C ASN A 264 27.40 -5.26 1.21
N LYS A 265 27.63 -6.12 2.22
CA LYS A 265 26.60 -7.02 2.75
C LYS A 265 25.34 -6.24 3.09
N PRO A 266 24.17 -6.54 2.48
CA PRO A 266 23.00 -5.71 2.64
C PRO A 266 22.48 -5.68 4.08
N PHE A 267 21.87 -4.56 4.47
CA PHE A 267 21.04 -4.47 5.64
C PHE A 267 19.64 -4.96 5.27
N ILE A 268 19.16 -6.00 5.94
CA ILE A 268 17.82 -6.56 5.67
C ILE A 268 16.91 -6.27 6.84
N SER A 269 15.79 -5.61 6.56
CA SER A 269 14.68 -5.42 7.50
C SER A 269 13.52 -6.32 7.14
N LEU A 270 12.86 -6.88 8.16
CA LEU A 270 11.57 -7.58 8.00
C LEU A 270 10.44 -6.62 8.37
N VAL A 271 9.31 -6.73 7.69
CA VAL A 271 8.12 -6.01 8.16
C VAL A 271 7.73 -6.55 9.53
N PHE A 272 7.50 -5.64 10.44
CA PHE A 272 7.01 -5.95 11.77
C PHE A 272 5.62 -6.57 11.65
N PRO A 273 5.36 -7.74 12.25
CA PRO A 273 4.10 -8.46 12.00
C PRO A 273 2.88 -7.67 12.50
N ASP A 274 1.79 -7.70 11.76
CA ASP A 274 0.51 -7.09 12.15
C ASP A 274 -0.01 -7.65 13.48
N THR A 275 0.23 -8.93 13.72
CA THR A 275 0.03 -9.53 15.03
C THR A 275 1.32 -9.37 15.80
N PHE A 276 1.39 -8.38 16.69
CA PHE A 276 2.52 -8.21 17.58
C PHE A 276 2.77 -9.53 18.32
N ASP A 277 3.85 -10.19 17.96
CA ASP A 277 4.41 -11.31 18.71
C ASP A 277 5.52 -10.71 19.57
N GLU A 278 5.35 -10.71 20.89
CA GLU A 278 6.36 -10.19 21.82
C GLU A 278 7.71 -10.89 21.64
N ASP A 279 7.68 -12.12 21.12
CA ASP A 279 8.86 -12.93 20.84
C ASP A 279 9.45 -12.68 19.44
N PHE A 280 8.84 -11.81 18.61
CA PHE A 280 9.35 -11.52 17.28
C PHE A 280 10.69 -10.80 17.36
N ASP A 281 11.72 -11.47 16.86
CA ASP A 281 13.05 -10.91 16.66
C ASP A 281 13.53 -11.18 15.23
N PRO A 282 13.72 -10.13 14.40
CA PRO A 282 14.16 -10.30 13.01
C PRO A 282 15.51 -11.02 12.89
N ARG A 283 16.34 -10.98 13.94
CA ARG A 283 17.64 -11.64 13.96
C ARG A 283 17.53 -13.17 13.93
N ASN A 284 16.42 -13.73 14.44
CA ASN A 284 16.13 -15.17 14.35
C ASN A 284 15.92 -15.63 12.90
N TYR A 285 15.59 -14.69 12.00
CA TYR A 285 15.45 -14.93 10.56
C TYR A 285 16.69 -14.51 9.76
N GLY A 286 17.79 -14.11 10.43
CA GLY A 286 19.01 -13.64 9.77
C GLY A 286 18.94 -12.19 9.24
N ALA A 287 17.89 -11.46 9.58
CA ALA A 287 17.73 -10.04 9.26
C ALA A 287 18.47 -9.16 10.29
N ASP A 288 18.59 -7.87 10.00
CA ASP A 288 19.32 -6.91 10.82
C ASP A 288 18.38 -6.03 11.67
N GLY A 289 17.12 -5.87 11.25
CA GLY A 289 16.13 -5.04 11.92
C GLY A 289 14.72 -5.30 11.43
N ALA A 290 13.77 -4.50 11.91
CA ALA A 290 12.38 -4.54 11.48
C ALA A 290 11.90 -3.16 11.05
N VAL A 291 10.84 -3.10 10.25
CA VAL A 291 10.20 -1.88 9.79
C VAL A 291 8.70 -1.94 10.03
N GLU A 292 8.12 -0.86 10.52
CA GLU A 292 6.67 -0.73 10.64
C GLU A 292 6.03 -0.48 9.27
N PHE A 293 4.94 -1.21 9.00
CA PHE A 293 4.16 -1.10 7.78
C PHE A 293 2.69 -0.90 8.15
N GLY A 294 2.34 0.34 8.49
CA GLY A 294 1.01 0.68 8.98
C GLY A 294 0.84 0.51 10.51
N ALA A 295 -0.40 0.35 10.94
CA ALA A 295 -0.76 0.18 12.34
C ALA A 295 -0.61 -1.27 12.82
N HIS A 296 -0.25 -1.46 14.09
CA HIS A 296 -0.10 -2.79 14.69
C HIS A 296 -1.44 -3.29 15.23
N LEU A 297 -2.11 -4.18 14.49
CA LEU A 297 -3.47 -4.63 14.81
C LEU A 297 -3.63 -5.28 16.19
N LYS A 298 -2.60 -5.93 16.74
CA LYS A 298 -2.68 -6.55 18.06
C LYS A 298 -2.67 -5.55 19.24
N THR A 299 -2.09 -4.39 19.00
CA THR A 299 -2.02 -3.31 20.00
C THR A 299 -3.07 -2.24 19.76
N MET A 300 -3.88 -2.39 18.70
CA MET A 300 -4.90 -1.41 18.38
C MET A 300 -5.96 -1.34 19.48
N PRO A 301 -6.38 -0.13 19.84
CA PRO A 301 -7.55 0.06 20.67
C PRO A 301 -8.77 -0.57 20.02
N GLN A 302 -9.78 -0.80 20.82
CA GLN A 302 -11.04 -1.47 20.46
C GLN A 302 -11.54 -1.06 19.08
N GLU A 303 -11.99 -2.05 18.31
CA GLU A 303 -12.85 -1.81 17.16
C GLU A 303 -13.90 -0.80 17.58
N ILE A 304 -13.93 0.35 16.93
CA ILE A 304 -15.13 1.16 16.98
C ILE A 304 -16.14 0.30 16.22
N LYS A 305 -17.03 -0.36 16.96
CA LYS A 305 -18.20 -0.94 16.33
C LYS A 305 -18.78 0.17 15.51
N ALA A 306 -18.76 0.01 14.17
CA ALA A 306 -19.31 0.99 13.25
C ALA A 306 -20.55 1.55 13.94
N GLN A 307 -20.54 2.85 14.23
CA GLN A 307 -21.65 3.48 14.97
C GLN A 307 -22.85 3.55 14.03
N THR A 308 -23.31 2.38 13.62
CA THR A 308 -24.43 2.16 12.72
C THR A 308 -25.75 2.70 13.27
N THR A 309 -25.74 3.29 14.47
CA THR A 309 -26.96 3.78 15.12
C THR A 309 -27.37 5.19 14.70
N ASN A 310 -26.49 6.00 14.10
CA ASN A 310 -26.83 7.38 13.69
C ASN A 310 -26.43 7.73 12.25
N GLU A 311 -25.67 6.90 11.54
CA GLU A 311 -25.25 7.18 10.18
C GLU A 311 -26.24 6.62 9.16
N LYS A 312 -26.47 7.38 8.10
CA LYS A 312 -27.29 6.94 6.98
C LYS A 312 -26.52 5.91 6.17
N ILE A 313 -26.87 4.63 6.31
CA ILE A 313 -26.23 3.54 5.58
C ILE A 313 -26.65 3.59 4.12
N ILE A 314 -25.68 3.64 3.20
CA ILE A 314 -25.87 3.57 1.75
C ILE A 314 -25.88 2.11 1.29
N ASN A 315 -24.94 1.30 1.80
CA ASN A 315 -24.85 -0.12 1.46
C ASN A 315 -25.05 -1.01 2.70
N PRO A 316 -26.25 -1.54 2.92
CA PRO A 316 -26.54 -2.37 4.10
C PRO A 316 -25.89 -3.75 4.06
N LEU A 317 -25.24 -4.15 2.95
CA LEU A 317 -24.55 -5.43 2.81
C LEU A 317 -23.04 -5.29 3.07
N ALA A 318 -22.55 -4.08 3.26
CA ALA A 318 -21.15 -3.84 3.56
C ALA A 318 -20.74 -4.50 4.88
N LYS A 319 -19.58 -5.18 4.86
CA LYS A 319 -18.93 -5.70 6.05
C LYS A 319 -17.68 -4.86 6.31
N LEU A 320 -17.85 -3.82 7.09
CA LEU A 320 -16.81 -2.85 7.38
C LEU A 320 -16.52 -2.80 8.89
N THR A 321 -15.24 -2.84 9.25
CA THR A 321 -14.76 -2.59 10.60
C THR A 321 -13.98 -1.28 10.59
N GLU A 322 -14.38 -0.36 11.44
CA GLU A 322 -13.71 0.91 11.66
C GLU A 322 -12.87 0.85 12.94
N TYR A 323 -11.73 1.55 12.97
CA TYR A 323 -10.79 1.55 14.09
C TYR A 323 -10.52 2.95 14.63
N ASP A 324 -10.41 3.09 15.99
CA ASP A 324 -10.06 4.34 16.66
C ASP A 324 -8.59 4.71 16.45
N MET A 325 -8.32 5.38 15.36
CA MET A 325 -6.97 5.81 15.03
C MET A 325 -6.50 6.99 15.88
N GLU A 326 -7.41 7.83 16.35
CA GLU A 326 -7.05 8.93 17.25
C GLU A 326 -6.58 8.39 18.60
N GLY A 327 -7.33 7.48 19.21
CA GLY A 327 -6.94 6.79 20.44
C GLY A 327 -5.63 6.04 20.29
N TYR A 328 -5.46 5.29 19.20
CA TYR A 328 -4.23 4.57 18.89
C TYR A 328 -3.02 5.51 18.79
N ILE A 329 -3.08 6.56 17.99
CA ILE A 329 -1.98 7.50 17.77
C ILE A 329 -1.66 8.28 19.05
N ASN A 330 -2.64 8.51 19.92
CA ASN A 330 -2.43 9.17 21.22
C ASN A 330 -1.83 8.27 22.29
N SER A 331 -1.96 6.96 22.15
CA SER A 331 -1.42 5.99 23.10
C SER A 331 0.09 5.77 22.94
N ASP A 332 0.69 5.07 23.90
CA ASP A 332 2.09 4.63 23.85
C ASP A 332 2.26 3.36 22.98
N GLN A 333 1.18 2.75 22.54
CA GLN A 333 1.18 1.52 21.74
C GLN A 333 1.87 1.69 20.38
N ILE A 334 1.90 2.92 19.85
CA ILE A 334 2.64 3.24 18.62
C ILE A 334 4.17 3.18 18.79
N ASN A 335 4.68 2.99 20.01
CA ASN A 335 6.11 3.00 20.32
C ASN A 335 6.56 1.71 21.02
N PRO A 336 6.44 0.53 20.40
CA PRO A 336 6.93 -0.71 20.99
C PRO A 336 8.44 -0.61 21.24
N LYS A 337 8.87 -1.09 22.41
CA LYS A 337 10.30 -1.17 22.75
C LYS A 337 10.87 -2.45 22.17
N THR A 338 11.95 -2.35 21.42
CA THR A 338 12.63 -3.49 20.82
C THR A 338 14.13 -3.46 21.16
N SER A 339 14.76 -4.64 21.20
CA SER A 339 16.22 -4.80 21.38
C SER A 339 16.99 -4.78 20.05
N TYR A 340 16.30 -4.54 18.94
CA TYR A 340 16.83 -4.47 17.58
C TYR A 340 16.41 -3.17 16.90
N PRO A 341 17.08 -2.74 15.84
CA PRO A 341 16.68 -1.56 15.08
C PRO A 341 15.25 -1.70 14.56
N LEU A 342 14.37 -0.80 14.99
CA LEU A 342 13.01 -0.69 14.49
C LEU A 342 12.86 0.65 13.75
N PHE A 343 12.62 0.52 12.43
CA PHE A 343 12.32 1.66 11.57
C PHE A 343 10.85 2.04 11.76
N LYS A 344 10.62 3.20 12.34
CA LYS A 344 9.27 3.68 12.61
C LYS A 344 8.52 4.00 11.32
N GLY A 345 7.20 3.85 11.36
CA GLY A 345 6.30 4.15 10.26
C GLY A 345 5.16 5.07 10.66
N ALA A 346 4.51 5.66 9.67
CA ALA A 346 3.23 6.33 9.78
C ALA A 346 2.41 6.05 8.51
N MET A 347 1.08 6.11 8.64
CA MET A 347 0.16 5.81 7.56
C MET A 347 -0.74 7.02 7.33
N THR A 348 -1.07 7.34 6.06
CA THR A 348 -1.92 8.49 5.72
C THR A 348 -3.39 8.20 5.97
N TYR A 349 -3.84 7.04 5.56
CA TYR A 349 -5.24 6.57 5.63
C TYR A 349 -5.25 5.07 5.41
N PHE A 350 -6.35 4.38 5.62
CA PHE A 350 -6.57 3.03 5.10
C PHE A 350 -8.06 2.75 4.93
N ASP A 351 -8.44 2.39 3.72
CA ASP A 351 -9.79 1.97 3.40
C ASP A 351 -9.78 1.01 2.21
N ASN A 352 -9.95 -0.25 2.47
CA ASN A 352 -9.94 -1.26 1.43
C ASN A 352 -11.35 -1.66 0.93
N THR A 353 -12.36 -0.82 1.17
CA THR A 353 -13.75 -1.05 0.71
C THR A 353 -13.85 -1.18 -0.81
N ALA A 354 -12.95 -0.51 -1.56
CA ALA A 354 -12.85 -0.68 -3.01
C ALA A 354 -12.61 -2.12 -3.47
N ARG A 355 -12.01 -2.95 -2.61
CA ARG A 355 -11.62 -4.33 -2.90
C ARG A 355 -12.40 -5.39 -2.12
N LYS A 356 -12.79 -5.12 -0.87
CA LYS A 356 -13.23 -6.14 0.10
C LYS A 356 -14.58 -5.85 0.76
N ILE A 357 -15.45 -5.10 0.12
CA ILE A 357 -16.67 -4.59 0.74
C ILE A 357 -17.61 -5.67 1.32
N TYR A 358 -17.65 -6.87 0.71
CA TYR A 358 -18.51 -7.98 1.16
C TYR A 358 -17.75 -9.06 1.95
N THR A 359 -16.41 -9.00 1.96
CA THR A 359 -15.56 -10.03 2.58
C THR A 359 -14.90 -9.58 3.89
N GLY A 360 -15.14 -8.34 4.32
CA GLY A 360 -14.57 -7.75 5.53
C GLY A 360 -13.57 -6.65 5.21
N ALA A 361 -14.08 -5.45 4.95
CA ALA A 361 -13.27 -4.26 4.77
C ALA A 361 -12.84 -3.68 6.12
N GLN A 362 -11.76 -2.89 6.11
CA GLN A 362 -11.25 -2.16 7.25
C GLN A 362 -11.13 -0.68 6.90
N LEU A 363 -11.43 0.18 7.85
CA LEU A 363 -11.32 1.62 7.74
C LEU A 363 -10.49 2.18 8.91
N PHE A 364 -9.39 2.85 8.57
CA PHE A 364 -8.57 3.64 9.48
C PHE A 364 -8.64 5.09 9.02
N GLU A 365 -9.58 5.82 9.60
CA GLU A 365 -9.79 7.22 9.26
C GLU A 365 -8.73 8.08 9.94
N ILE A 366 -7.84 8.69 9.15
CA ILE A 366 -6.71 9.49 9.63
C ILE A 366 -6.72 10.81 8.89
N SER A 367 -7.03 11.90 9.57
CA SER A 367 -6.95 13.25 8.98
C SER A 367 -5.50 13.67 8.74
N PRO A 368 -5.24 14.68 7.87
CA PRO A 368 -3.90 15.21 7.68
C PRO A 368 -3.23 15.68 8.99
N GLU A 369 -3.98 16.25 9.94
CA GLU A 369 -3.47 16.66 11.25
C GLU A 369 -3.08 15.45 12.11
N LEU A 370 -3.92 14.41 12.10
CA LEU A 370 -3.65 13.19 12.85
C LEU A 370 -2.46 12.43 12.27
N TYR A 371 -2.33 12.40 10.94
CA TYR A 371 -1.16 11.89 10.24
C TYR A 371 0.10 12.68 10.60
N GLN A 372 0.06 14.02 10.58
CA GLN A 372 1.17 14.87 10.99
C GLN A 372 1.65 14.53 12.41
N LYS A 373 0.72 14.35 13.34
CA LYS A 373 1.02 13.97 14.72
C LYS A 373 1.69 12.61 14.81
N TRP A 374 1.17 11.61 14.07
CA TRP A 374 1.77 10.28 14.03
C TRP A 374 3.18 10.32 13.46
N LEU A 375 3.35 10.96 12.31
CA LEU A 375 4.67 11.09 11.68
C LEU A 375 5.67 11.80 12.59
N TYR A 376 5.26 12.88 13.25
CA TYR A 376 6.10 13.60 14.20
C TYR A 376 6.54 12.69 15.36
N LYS A 377 5.63 11.93 15.97
CA LYS A 377 5.97 10.94 17.00
C LYS A 377 6.92 9.86 16.46
N SER A 378 6.74 9.41 15.23
CA SER A 378 7.63 8.44 14.59
C SER A 378 9.03 9.01 14.37
N LEU A 379 9.16 10.27 13.97
CA LEU A 379 10.45 10.96 13.85
C LEU A 379 11.16 11.08 15.21
N GLU A 380 10.43 11.42 16.27
CA GLU A 380 10.99 11.54 17.63
C GLU A 380 11.46 10.20 18.21
N ASN A 381 10.67 9.15 18.01
CA ASN A 381 10.89 7.85 18.66
C ASN A 381 11.67 6.85 17.81
N SER A 382 12.00 7.19 16.56
CA SER A 382 12.84 6.32 15.72
C SER A 382 14.27 6.30 16.22
N SER A 383 14.80 5.11 16.50
CA SER A 383 16.23 4.89 16.79
C SER A 383 17.11 4.95 15.53
N THR A 384 16.50 4.98 14.35
CA THR A 384 17.18 5.00 13.04
C THR A 384 17.03 6.36 12.35
N ASP A 385 17.80 6.61 11.29
CA ASP A 385 17.68 7.82 10.47
C ASP A 385 16.58 7.74 9.40
N GLN A 386 15.98 6.57 9.18
CA GLN A 386 14.93 6.34 8.20
C GLN A 386 13.58 6.14 8.91
N VAL A 387 12.55 6.84 8.42
CA VAL A 387 11.15 6.71 8.84
C VAL A 387 10.31 6.46 7.59
N PHE A 388 9.40 5.50 7.66
CA PHE A 388 8.63 5.06 6.50
C PHE A 388 7.21 5.60 6.52
N VAL A 389 6.65 5.88 5.33
CA VAL A 389 5.26 6.32 5.18
C VAL A 389 4.54 5.37 4.23
N THR A 390 3.43 4.84 4.69
CA THR A 390 2.48 4.04 3.92
C THR A 390 1.31 4.93 3.50
N ALA A 391 1.22 5.37 2.23
CA ALA A 391 2.15 5.14 1.14
C ALA A 391 2.24 6.40 0.25
N TRP A 392 3.06 6.34 -0.79
CA TRP A 392 3.05 7.38 -1.82
C TRP A 392 1.75 7.34 -2.61
N ASN A 393 1.33 6.12 -3.06
CA ASN A 393 0.30 5.96 -4.08
C ASN A 393 -0.56 4.68 -3.98
N GLU A 394 -0.91 4.21 -2.80
CA GLU A 394 -1.85 3.09 -2.60
C GLU A 394 -3.32 3.57 -2.66
N TRP A 395 -3.72 4.12 -3.82
CA TRP A 395 -5.01 4.76 -4.02
C TRP A 395 -6.23 3.87 -3.74
N ALA A 396 -6.18 2.58 -4.13
CA ALA A 396 -7.30 1.66 -3.93
C ALA A 396 -7.49 1.21 -2.48
N GLU A 397 -6.53 1.55 -1.62
CA GLU A 397 -6.61 1.37 -0.18
C GLU A 397 -6.64 2.71 0.57
N GLY A 398 -6.83 3.82 -0.15
CA GLY A 398 -6.88 5.16 0.43
C GLY A 398 -5.56 5.68 0.96
N MET A 399 -4.50 4.89 0.94
CA MET A 399 -3.18 5.25 1.46
C MET A 399 -2.35 5.98 0.41
N HIS A 400 -2.43 7.30 0.37
CA HIS A 400 -1.65 8.08 -0.59
C HIS A 400 -1.19 9.42 -0.01
N LEU A 401 0.05 9.79 -0.35
CA LEU A 401 0.59 11.14 -0.17
C LEU A 401 0.33 12.01 -1.38
N GLU A 402 0.14 11.40 -2.55
CA GLU A 402 -0.24 12.13 -3.76
C GLU A 402 -1.50 12.95 -3.53
N PRO A 403 -1.58 14.18 -4.08
CA PRO A 403 -2.66 15.11 -3.79
C PRO A 403 -4.00 14.65 -4.36
N ASP A 404 -5.06 14.84 -3.59
CA ASP A 404 -6.40 14.37 -3.86
C ASP A 404 -7.45 15.51 -3.93
N HIS A 405 -8.65 15.18 -4.41
CA HIS A 405 -9.74 16.12 -4.53
C HIS A 405 -10.28 16.65 -3.20
N LYS A 406 -10.20 15.85 -2.11
CA LYS A 406 -10.76 16.23 -0.80
C LYS A 406 -9.85 17.21 -0.07
N TYR A 407 -8.59 16.86 0.08
CA TYR A 407 -7.64 17.58 0.93
C TYR A 407 -6.56 18.35 0.15
N GLY A 408 -6.51 18.19 -1.17
CA GLY A 408 -5.45 18.79 -1.97
C GLY A 408 -4.08 18.25 -1.60
N TYR A 409 -3.18 19.12 -1.18
CA TYR A 409 -1.81 18.79 -0.79
C TYR A 409 -1.64 18.64 0.73
N ALA A 410 -2.71 18.49 1.50
CA ALA A 410 -2.65 18.52 2.95
C ALA A 410 -1.76 17.44 3.57
N TYR A 411 -1.78 16.20 3.06
CA TYR A 411 -0.88 15.14 3.55
C TYR A 411 0.59 15.43 3.25
N LEU A 412 0.90 15.96 2.09
CA LEU A 412 2.24 16.41 1.75
C LEU A 412 2.68 17.57 2.65
N GLN A 413 1.81 18.56 2.87
CA GLN A 413 2.09 19.67 3.79
C GLN A 413 2.27 19.19 5.23
N ALA A 414 1.46 18.23 5.68
CA ALA A 414 1.57 17.60 6.99
C ALA A 414 2.92 16.88 7.16
N THR A 415 3.41 16.21 6.10
CA THR A 415 4.74 15.58 6.07
C THR A 415 5.84 16.62 6.29
N ARG A 416 5.78 17.73 5.56
CA ARG A 416 6.72 18.83 5.69
C ARG A 416 6.68 19.46 7.08
N ASN A 417 5.47 19.75 7.59
CA ASN A 417 5.30 20.36 8.92
C ASN A 417 5.86 19.45 10.02
N ALA A 418 5.67 18.13 9.92
CA ALA A 418 6.23 17.18 10.89
C ALA A 418 7.77 17.23 10.91
N LEU A 419 8.42 17.33 9.74
CA LEU A 419 9.87 17.48 9.63
C LEU A 419 10.36 18.82 10.22
N GLU A 420 9.74 19.93 9.84
CA GLU A 420 10.09 21.27 10.32
C GLU A 420 9.93 21.37 11.85
N ASN A 421 8.84 20.80 12.41
CA ASN A 421 8.64 20.74 13.85
C ASN A 421 9.68 19.90 14.56
N PHE A 422 10.09 18.78 13.96
CA PHE A 422 11.16 17.93 14.50
C PHE A 422 12.53 18.63 14.52
N GLU A 423 12.85 19.39 13.47
CA GLU A 423 14.10 20.17 13.39
C GLU A 423 14.13 21.32 14.39
N ASN A 424 13.02 22.04 14.56
CA ASN A 424 12.91 23.20 15.44
C ASN A 424 12.99 22.84 16.95
N LYS A 425 12.77 21.55 17.29
CA LYS A 425 12.88 21.08 18.69
C LYS A 425 14.32 20.78 19.10
N LYS A 426 15.24 20.61 18.15
CA LYS A 426 16.68 20.37 18.38
C LYS A 426 17.44 21.66 18.54
#